data_8b35f6fc52a28696df6f3c42358297c5
#
_entry.id   8b35f6fc52a28696df6f3c42358297c5
#
_cell.length_a   1.000
_cell.length_b   1.000
_cell.length_c   1.000
_cell.angle_alpha   90.00
_cell.angle_beta   90.00
_cell.angle_gamma   90.00
#
_symmetry.space_group_name_H-M   'P 1'
#
loop_
_entity.id
_entity.type
_entity.pdbx_description
1 polymer ?
#
loop_
_entity_poly.entity_id
_entity_poly.type
_entity_poly.pdbx_seq_one_letter_code
_entity_poly.pdbx_strand_id
1 'polypeptide(L)'
;MPVFPSKLSPNGVKCLPLFLRGTVVKGFGRGSKQLGIPTANFSQELVSKIPAELDCGVYYGWASVNDGPVNKMVMSVGWNPYYKNEKKSMETHIMHKFDQDFYGAMLKVVVLGYLRPEKNFNSLDELVSAIKADIQNADESLNREEWRLFKSHKFFTENIANGIDIVRQET
;
A
#
# COMPACT_ATOMS: atom_id res chain seq x y z
N MET A 1 -1.74 3.60 22.70
CA MET A 1 -0.96 2.80 21.73
C MET A 1 -1.88 1.81 21.05
N PRO A 2 -1.92 1.82 19.73
CA PRO A 2 -2.67 0.78 19.04
C PRO A 2 -2.01 -0.58 19.31
N VAL A 3 -2.85 -1.56 19.63
CA VAL A 3 -2.40 -2.93 19.86
C VAL A 3 -2.63 -3.69 18.56
N PHE A 4 -1.56 -4.16 17.95
CA PHE A 4 -1.66 -4.97 16.74
C PHE A 4 -2.18 -6.36 17.09
N PRO A 5 -3.16 -6.89 16.33
CA PRO A 5 -3.63 -8.24 16.57
C PRO A 5 -2.49 -9.23 16.33
N SER A 6 -2.06 -9.91 17.37
CA SER A 6 -0.93 -10.84 17.33
C SER A 6 -1.16 -12.05 16.40
N LYS A 7 -2.37 -12.21 15.90
CA LYS A 7 -2.74 -13.31 15.02
C LYS A 7 -2.52 -13.03 13.53
N LEU A 8 -2.27 -11.77 13.16
CA LEU A 8 -1.93 -11.40 11.78
C LEU A 8 -0.43 -11.64 11.62
N SER A 9 0.10 -11.53 10.39
CA SER A 9 1.51 -11.84 10.15
C SER A 9 2.43 -11.21 11.21
N PRO A 10 3.14 -12.00 12.05
CA PRO A 10 4.01 -11.41 13.07
C PRO A 10 5.12 -10.54 12.48
N ASN A 11 5.67 -10.95 11.34
CA ASN A 11 6.75 -10.22 10.69
C ASN A 11 6.23 -8.94 10.05
N GLY A 12 5.10 -9.01 9.33
CA GLY A 12 4.49 -7.83 8.73
C GLY A 12 4.11 -6.78 9.77
N VAL A 13 3.53 -7.22 10.88
CA VAL A 13 3.11 -6.34 11.97
C VAL A 13 4.29 -5.61 12.62
N LYS A 14 5.43 -6.27 12.75
CA LYS A 14 6.63 -5.68 13.38
C LYS A 14 7.18 -4.48 12.59
N CYS A 15 6.91 -4.41 11.30
CA CYS A 15 7.37 -3.31 10.45
C CYS A 15 6.44 -2.10 10.47
N LEU A 16 5.26 -2.22 11.06
CA LEU A 16 4.22 -1.19 10.98
C LEU A 16 4.21 -0.30 12.22
N PRO A 17 3.83 0.97 12.10
CA PRO A 17 3.49 1.64 10.85
C PRO A 17 4.73 1.90 9.98
N LEU A 18 4.53 1.79 8.67
CA LEU A 18 5.59 2.01 7.68
C LEU A 18 5.22 3.20 6.80
N PHE A 19 6.09 4.21 6.77
CA PHE A 19 5.89 5.44 6.01
C PHE A 19 6.71 5.39 4.74
N LEU A 20 6.05 5.59 3.61
CA LEU A 20 6.66 5.52 2.28
C LEU A 20 6.36 6.79 1.51
N ARG A 21 7.37 7.34 0.84
CA ARG A 21 7.23 8.46 -0.07
C ARG A 21 8.09 8.24 -1.28
N GLY A 22 7.50 8.31 -2.44
CA GLY A 22 8.24 8.13 -3.68
C GLY A 22 7.41 8.50 -4.89
N THR A 23 8.07 8.50 -6.05
CA THR A 23 7.44 8.80 -7.32
C THR A 23 6.67 7.59 -7.84
N VAL A 24 5.46 7.83 -8.33
CA VAL A 24 4.66 6.79 -8.98
C VAL A 24 5.26 6.45 -10.33
N VAL A 25 5.50 5.17 -10.55
CA VAL A 25 6.02 4.66 -11.82
C VAL A 25 4.99 3.77 -12.49
N LYS A 26 5.16 3.55 -13.79
CA LYS A 26 4.32 2.63 -14.55
C LYS A 26 4.57 1.22 -14.05
N GLY A 27 3.49 0.49 -13.73
CA GLY A 27 3.58 -0.89 -13.29
C GLY A 27 3.77 -1.86 -14.46
N PHE A 28 3.67 -3.15 -14.13
CA PHE A 28 3.96 -4.22 -15.10
C PHE A 28 2.81 -4.52 -16.06
N GLY A 29 1.75 -3.74 -16.05
CA GLY A 29 0.63 -3.91 -16.97
C GLY A 29 -0.19 -5.16 -16.72
N ARG A 30 -0.32 -5.60 -15.48
CA ARG A 30 -0.95 -6.87 -15.13
C ARG A 30 -2.48 -6.82 -14.93
N GLY A 31 -3.12 -5.81 -15.48
CA GLY A 31 -4.55 -5.88 -15.67
C GLY A 31 -5.48 -5.50 -14.53
N SER A 32 -5.00 -5.07 -13.36
CA SER A 32 -5.91 -4.63 -12.29
C SER A 32 -6.72 -3.41 -12.71
N LYS A 33 -6.14 -2.52 -13.51
CA LYS A 33 -6.86 -1.36 -14.08
C LYS A 33 -8.01 -1.80 -14.97
N GLN A 34 -7.81 -2.87 -15.76
CA GLN A 34 -8.86 -3.44 -16.62
C GLN A 34 -10.00 -4.03 -15.82
N LEU A 35 -9.75 -4.43 -14.57
CA LEU A 35 -10.77 -4.94 -13.65
C LEU A 35 -11.51 -3.81 -12.90
N GLY A 36 -11.21 -2.55 -13.20
CA GLY A 36 -11.78 -1.40 -12.50
C GLY A 36 -11.13 -1.13 -11.15
N ILE A 37 -9.95 -1.68 -10.91
CA ILE A 37 -9.21 -1.51 -9.65
C ILE A 37 -7.80 -1.02 -9.98
N PRO A 38 -7.64 0.27 -10.34
CA PRO A 38 -6.34 0.79 -10.70
C PRO A 38 -5.40 0.82 -9.49
N THR A 39 -4.12 0.55 -9.74
CA THR A 39 -3.09 0.58 -8.71
C THR A 39 -1.96 1.53 -9.08
N ALA A 40 -1.35 2.13 -8.06
CA ALA A 40 -0.15 2.92 -8.18
C ALA A 40 1.05 2.10 -7.71
N ASN A 41 2.17 2.24 -8.40
CA ASN A 41 3.40 1.51 -8.09
C ASN A 41 4.51 2.47 -7.69
N PHE A 42 5.27 2.11 -6.66
CA PHE A 42 6.55 2.75 -6.37
C PHE A 42 7.65 2.19 -7.27
N SER A 43 8.74 2.94 -7.40
CA SER A 43 9.92 2.47 -8.13
C SER A 43 10.52 1.24 -7.46
N GLN A 44 11.20 0.41 -8.24
CA GLN A 44 11.89 -0.76 -7.70
C GLN A 44 12.99 -0.34 -6.72
N GLU A 45 13.58 0.83 -6.92
CA GLU A 45 14.57 1.38 -6.02
C GLU A 45 14.00 1.62 -4.61
N LEU A 46 12.81 2.21 -4.50
CA LEU A 46 12.15 2.39 -3.22
C LEU A 46 11.77 1.04 -2.62
N VAL A 47 11.19 0.16 -3.41
CA VAL A 47 10.74 -1.16 -2.94
C VAL A 47 11.91 -1.97 -2.39
N SER A 48 13.11 -1.81 -2.95
CA SER A 48 14.30 -2.50 -2.46
C SER A 48 14.74 -2.05 -1.06
N LYS A 49 14.24 -0.90 -0.60
CA LYS A 49 14.57 -0.33 0.73
C LYS A 49 13.57 -0.70 1.81
N ILE A 50 12.48 -1.40 1.49
CA ILE A 50 11.50 -1.79 2.51
C ILE A 50 12.09 -2.86 3.41
N PRO A 51 11.64 -2.94 4.69
CA PRO A 51 12.15 -3.96 5.60
C PRO A 51 11.92 -5.37 5.06
N ALA A 52 12.93 -6.23 5.20
CA ALA A 52 12.83 -7.62 4.76
C ALA A 52 11.73 -8.38 5.51
N GLU A 53 11.40 -7.93 6.73
CA GLU A 53 10.37 -8.52 7.56
C GLU A 53 8.95 -8.23 7.07
N LEU A 54 8.77 -7.30 6.13
CA LEU A 54 7.45 -7.03 5.56
C LEU A 54 7.06 -8.18 4.64
N ASP A 55 6.23 -9.07 5.15
CA ASP A 55 5.78 -10.27 4.41
C ASP A 55 4.92 -9.89 3.20
N CYS A 56 4.91 -10.78 2.22
CA CYS A 56 3.93 -10.70 1.15
C CYS A 56 2.52 -10.83 1.71
N GLY A 57 1.59 -10.10 1.13
CA GLY A 57 0.21 -10.09 1.57
C GLY A 57 -0.48 -8.79 1.25
N VAL A 58 -1.65 -8.61 1.82
CA VAL A 58 -2.47 -7.41 1.60
C VAL A 58 -2.54 -6.61 2.88
N TYR A 59 -2.31 -5.31 2.74
CA TYR A 59 -2.23 -4.34 3.84
C TYR A 59 -3.22 -3.20 3.61
N TYR A 60 -3.46 -2.40 4.64
CA TYR A 60 -4.26 -1.18 4.53
C TYR A 60 -3.58 0.00 5.21
N GLY A 61 -4.01 1.20 4.85
CA GLY A 61 -3.48 2.43 5.41
C GLY A 61 -4.05 3.66 4.71
N TRP A 62 -3.29 4.73 4.74
CA TRP A 62 -3.67 6.03 4.16
C TRP A 62 -2.67 6.43 3.10
N ALA A 63 -3.15 7.16 2.09
CA ALA A 63 -2.32 7.62 0.99
C ALA A 63 -2.73 9.01 0.51
N SER A 64 -1.74 9.77 0.02
CA SER A 64 -1.99 11.03 -0.67
C SER A 64 -1.14 11.13 -1.93
N VAL A 65 -1.66 11.81 -2.95
CA VAL A 65 -0.98 12.04 -4.22
C VAL A 65 -0.72 13.53 -4.36
N ASN A 66 0.54 13.92 -4.59
CA ASN A 66 0.96 15.32 -4.77
C ASN A 66 0.45 16.24 -3.65
N ASP A 67 0.56 15.78 -2.41
CA ASP A 67 0.10 16.50 -1.22
C ASP A 67 -1.40 16.87 -1.25
N GLY A 68 -2.17 16.14 -2.03
CA GLY A 68 -3.61 16.28 -2.06
C GLY A 68 -4.30 15.61 -0.87
N PRO A 69 -5.63 15.43 -0.95
CA PRO A 69 -6.37 14.81 0.15
C PRO A 69 -5.85 13.42 0.51
N VAL A 70 -5.89 13.10 1.79
CA VAL A 70 -5.50 11.79 2.30
C VAL A 70 -6.69 10.85 2.21
N ASN A 71 -6.52 9.75 1.48
CA ASN A 71 -7.56 8.75 1.26
C ASN A 71 -7.13 7.39 1.81
N LYS A 72 -8.12 6.54 2.07
CA LYS A 72 -7.87 5.15 2.44
C LYS A 72 -7.25 4.40 1.26
N MET A 73 -6.44 3.39 1.57
CA MET A 73 -5.81 2.56 0.54
C MET A 73 -5.71 1.09 0.99
N VAL A 74 -5.64 0.21 0.00
CA VAL A 74 -5.17 -1.17 0.18
C VAL A 74 -3.90 -1.35 -0.64
N MET A 75 -2.98 -2.14 -0.11
CA MET A 75 -1.69 -2.39 -0.75
C MET A 75 -1.41 -3.88 -0.82
N SER A 76 -1.04 -4.34 -2.00
CA SER A 76 -0.59 -5.71 -2.21
C SER A 76 0.94 -5.73 -2.26
N VAL A 77 1.55 -6.55 -1.43
CA VAL A 77 3.00 -6.81 -1.44
C VAL A 77 3.20 -8.23 -1.91
N GLY A 78 3.93 -8.39 -3.00
CA GLY A 78 4.16 -9.70 -3.59
C GLY A 78 5.54 -9.79 -4.22
N TRP A 79 5.87 -10.96 -4.75
CA TRP A 79 7.10 -11.14 -5.49
C TRP A 79 6.93 -10.60 -6.90
N ASN A 80 7.94 -9.86 -7.35
CA ASN A 80 7.97 -9.37 -8.72
C ASN A 80 8.16 -10.54 -9.68
N PRO A 81 7.24 -10.77 -10.65
CA PRO A 81 7.28 -11.95 -11.50
C PRO A 81 8.49 -12.02 -12.42
N TYR A 82 9.16 -10.89 -12.65
CA TYR A 82 10.33 -10.83 -13.54
C TYR A 82 11.66 -11.13 -12.82
N TYR A 83 11.63 -11.30 -11.48
CA TYR A 83 12.85 -11.44 -10.69
C TYR A 83 12.88 -12.72 -9.85
N LYS A 84 12.13 -13.75 -10.22
CA LYS A 84 12.18 -15.11 -9.63
C LYS A 84 12.19 -15.11 -8.08
N ASN A 85 11.29 -14.35 -7.49
CA ASN A 85 11.17 -14.22 -6.01
C ASN A 85 12.37 -13.55 -5.34
N GLU A 86 13.19 -12.81 -6.07
CA GLU A 86 14.30 -12.05 -5.49
C GLU A 86 13.92 -10.63 -5.12
N LYS A 87 12.90 -10.06 -5.78
CA LYS A 87 12.46 -8.69 -5.55
C LYS A 87 10.95 -8.64 -5.36
N LYS A 88 10.53 -7.85 -4.39
CA LYS A 88 9.11 -7.63 -4.13
C LYS A 88 8.54 -6.52 -5.01
N SER A 89 7.23 -6.49 -5.16
CA SER A 89 6.48 -5.40 -5.77
C SER A 89 5.43 -4.92 -4.79
N MET A 90 5.08 -3.65 -4.88
CA MET A 90 4.04 -3.04 -4.05
C MET A 90 3.05 -2.33 -4.96
N GLU A 91 1.80 -2.75 -4.93
CA GLU A 91 0.72 -2.15 -5.69
C GLU A 91 -0.28 -1.52 -4.73
N THR A 92 -0.50 -0.21 -4.87
CA THR A 92 -1.38 0.54 -3.99
C THR A 92 -2.66 0.93 -4.72
N HIS A 93 -3.81 0.48 -4.22
CA HIS A 93 -5.11 0.93 -4.69
C HIS A 93 -5.63 1.97 -3.71
N ILE A 94 -5.77 3.22 -4.17
CA ILE A 94 -6.31 4.33 -3.38
C ILE A 94 -7.83 4.34 -3.56
N MET A 95 -8.57 4.40 -2.46
CA MET A 95 -10.03 4.41 -2.48
C MET A 95 -10.55 5.80 -2.83
N HIS A 96 -10.19 6.25 -4.03
CA HIS A 96 -10.58 7.52 -4.59
C HIS A 96 -10.53 7.40 -6.10
N LYS A 97 -11.50 7.97 -6.77
CA LYS A 97 -11.51 7.97 -8.23
C LYS A 97 -10.70 9.16 -8.75
N PHE A 98 -9.63 8.86 -9.47
CA PHE A 98 -8.81 9.87 -10.13
C PHE A 98 -9.23 10.00 -11.59
N ASP A 99 -9.28 11.22 -12.08
CA ASP A 99 -9.70 11.48 -13.47
C ASP A 99 -8.66 11.05 -14.50
N GLN A 100 -7.40 11.02 -14.09
CA GLN A 100 -6.26 10.68 -14.96
C GLN A 100 -5.26 9.83 -14.23
N ASP A 101 -4.45 9.08 -15.00
CA ASP A 101 -3.26 8.43 -14.47
C ASP A 101 -2.31 9.50 -13.92
N PHE A 102 -1.56 9.15 -12.88
CA PHE A 102 -0.68 10.11 -12.21
C PHE A 102 0.77 9.63 -12.13
N TYR A 103 1.26 8.99 -13.18
CA TYR A 103 2.69 8.60 -13.27
C TYR A 103 3.55 9.85 -13.12
N GLY A 104 4.63 9.73 -12.36
CA GLY A 104 5.49 10.86 -12.03
C GLY A 104 5.05 11.67 -10.84
N ALA A 105 3.83 11.44 -10.33
CA ALA A 105 3.34 12.12 -9.15
C ALA A 105 4.04 11.61 -7.88
N MET A 106 4.03 12.42 -6.84
CA MET A 106 4.56 12.05 -5.54
C MET A 106 3.49 11.33 -4.73
N LEU A 107 3.76 10.09 -4.36
CA LEU A 107 2.85 9.27 -3.55
C LEU A 107 3.40 9.15 -2.13
N LYS A 108 2.59 9.51 -1.16
CA LYS A 108 2.88 9.28 0.25
C LYS A 108 1.90 8.24 0.78
N VAL A 109 2.42 7.23 1.48
CA VAL A 109 1.62 6.14 2.03
C VAL A 109 2.06 5.86 3.46
N VAL A 110 1.11 5.61 4.34
CA VAL A 110 1.38 4.98 5.63
C VAL A 110 0.68 3.63 5.65
N VAL A 111 1.47 2.57 5.83
CA VAL A 111 0.96 1.20 5.93
C VAL A 111 0.72 0.91 7.40
N LEU A 112 -0.50 0.55 7.76
CA LEU A 112 -0.91 0.42 9.16
C LEU A 112 -1.26 -0.98 9.60
N GLY A 113 -1.92 -1.76 8.75
CA GLY A 113 -2.39 -3.07 9.16
C GLY A 113 -2.33 -4.11 8.06
N TYR A 114 -2.36 -5.37 8.47
CA TYR A 114 -2.29 -6.54 7.62
C TYR A 114 -3.67 -7.19 7.52
N LEU A 115 -4.12 -7.48 6.31
CA LEU A 115 -5.42 -8.09 6.08
C LEU A 115 -5.34 -9.61 5.90
N ARG A 116 -4.46 -10.06 5.01
CA ARG A 116 -4.38 -11.48 4.66
C ARG A 116 -3.10 -11.78 3.89
N PRO A 117 -2.67 -13.05 3.87
CA PRO A 117 -1.56 -13.45 3.01
C PRO A 117 -1.96 -13.44 1.53
N GLU A 118 -0.98 -13.50 0.65
CA GLU A 118 -1.22 -13.74 -0.77
C GLU A 118 -1.88 -15.10 -0.96
N LYS A 119 -2.71 -15.20 -1.99
CA LYS A 119 -3.22 -16.49 -2.43
C LYS A 119 -3.47 -16.48 -3.93
N ASN A 120 -3.52 -17.68 -4.49
CA ASN A 120 -3.86 -17.87 -5.89
C ASN A 120 -5.37 -17.99 -6.07
N PHE A 121 -5.86 -17.56 -7.22
CA PHE A 121 -7.28 -17.61 -7.54
C PHE A 121 -7.50 -18.49 -8.76
N ASN A 122 -8.57 -19.28 -8.73
CA ASN A 122 -8.91 -20.19 -9.82
C ASN A 122 -9.66 -19.50 -10.96
N SER A 123 -10.21 -18.33 -10.71
CA SER A 123 -10.95 -17.57 -11.71
C SER A 123 -10.79 -16.07 -11.50
N LEU A 124 -11.10 -15.31 -12.54
CA LEU A 124 -11.13 -13.86 -12.48
C LEU A 124 -12.17 -13.37 -11.47
N ASP A 125 -13.33 -14.03 -11.43
CA ASP A 125 -14.41 -13.66 -10.51
C ASP A 125 -13.98 -13.82 -9.05
N GLU A 126 -13.24 -14.88 -8.73
CA GLU A 126 -12.71 -15.08 -7.38
C GLU A 126 -11.72 -13.99 -7.01
N LEU A 127 -10.84 -13.62 -7.93
CA LEU A 127 -9.87 -12.53 -7.73
C LEU A 127 -10.59 -11.21 -7.45
N VAL A 128 -11.57 -10.85 -8.29
CA VAL A 128 -12.32 -9.60 -8.12
C VAL A 128 -13.07 -9.59 -6.79
N SER A 129 -13.69 -10.70 -6.42
CA SER A 129 -14.41 -10.81 -5.15
C SER A 129 -13.48 -10.62 -3.95
N ALA A 130 -12.28 -11.21 -4.01
CA ALA A 130 -11.30 -11.08 -2.94
C ALA A 130 -10.81 -9.62 -2.81
N ILE A 131 -10.56 -8.96 -3.92
CA ILE A 131 -10.11 -7.57 -3.90
C ILE A 131 -11.20 -6.66 -3.33
N LYS A 132 -12.46 -6.87 -3.71
CA LYS A 132 -13.59 -6.11 -3.16
C LYS A 132 -13.74 -6.32 -1.66
N ALA A 133 -13.55 -7.55 -1.19
CA ALA A 133 -13.56 -7.85 0.24
C ALA A 133 -12.41 -7.16 0.96
N ASP A 134 -11.23 -7.13 0.37
CA ASP A 134 -10.08 -6.42 0.94
C ASP A 134 -10.39 -4.93 1.10
N ILE A 135 -10.96 -4.31 0.08
CA ILE A 135 -11.33 -2.90 0.09
C ILE A 135 -12.34 -2.63 1.21
N GLN A 136 -13.36 -3.46 1.34
CA GLN A 136 -14.36 -3.31 2.39
C GLN A 136 -13.76 -3.47 3.78
N ASN A 137 -12.94 -4.48 3.98
CA ASN A 137 -12.30 -4.76 5.26
C ASN A 137 -11.33 -3.64 5.65
N ALA A 138 -10.59 -3.10 4.69
CA ALA A 138 -9.70 -1.97 4.90
C ALA A 138 -10.49 -0.71 5.28
N ASP A 139 -11.57 -0.44 4.55
CA ASP A 139 -12.43 0.71 4.82
C ASP A 139 -12.97 0.69 6.25
N GLU A 140 -13.48 -0.45 6.67
CA GLU A 140 -14.00 -0.63 8.03
C GLU A 140 -12.90 -0.49 9.08
N SER A 141 -11.74 -1.11 8.84
CA SER A 141 -10.61 -1.06 9.78
C SER A 141 -10.12 0.37 9.99
N LEU A 142 -10.04 1.14 8.91
CA LEU A 142 -9.53 2.51 8.97
C LEU A 142 -10.50 3.50 9.59
N ASN A 143 -11.75 3.11 9.83
CA ASN A 143 -12.71 3.91 10.59
C ASN A 143 -12.48 3.82 12.10
N ARG A 144 -11.72 2.85 12.57
CA ARG A 144 -11.36 2.75 13.98
C ARG A 144 -10.47 3.92 14.38
N GLU A 145 -10.67 4.43 15.59
CA GLU A 145 -10.00 5.64 16.07
C GLU A 145 -8.46 5.53 15.99
N GLU A 146 -7.91 4.41 16.43
CA GLU A 146 -6.46 4.21 16.44
C GLU A 146 -5.81 4.34 15.05
N TRP A 147 -6.54 3.99 13.98
CA TRP A 147 -6.06 4.12 12.62
C TRP A 147 -6.45 5.45 11.98
N ARG A 148 -7.64 5.95 12.31
CA ARG A 148 -8.14 7.21 11.75
C ARG A 148 -7.25 8.40 12.10
N LEU A 149 -6.58 8.36 13.24
CA LEU A 149 -5.65 9.41 13.68
C LEU A 149 -4.51 9.61 12.68
N PHE A 150 -4.08 8.57 11.99
CA PHE A 150 -2.98 8.67 11.02
C PHE A 150 -3.35 9.46 9.78
N LYS A 151 -4.63 9.67 9.50
CA LYS A 151 -5.06 10.51 8.37
C LYS A 151 -4.51 11.93 8.47
N SER A 152 -4.38 12.45 9.67
CA SER A 152 -3.84 13.79 9.93
C SER A 152 -2.38 13.77 10.41
N HIS A 153 -1.68 12.66 10.23
CA HIS A 153 -0.28 12.57 10.64
C HIS A 153 0.58 13.60 9.90
N LYS A 154 1.55 14.17 10.60
CA LYS A 154 2.44 15.21 10.05
C LYS A 154 3.20 14.76 8.80
N PHE A 155 3.40 13.45 8.61
CA PHE A 155 4.05 12.91 7.43
C PHE A 155 3.41 13.40 6.14
N PHE A 156 2.07 13.51 6.11
CA PHE A 156 1.35 13.94 4.91
C PHE A 156 1.51 15.43 4.60
N THR A 157 1.97 16.21 5.56
CA THR A 157 2.18 17.64 5.39
C THR A 157 3.66 18.03 5.41
N GLU A 158 4.57 17.08 5.63
CA GLU A 158 6.01 17.35 5.60
C GLU A 158 6.43 17.82 4.22
N ASN A 159 7.19 18.94 4.22
CA ASN A 159 7.78 19.47 3.00
C ASN A 159 9.17 18.88 2.83
N ILE A 160 9.33 17.93 1.91
CA ILE A 160 10.57 17.21 1.70
C ILE A 160 11.10 17.54 0.31
N ALA A 161 12.44 17.64 0.18
CA ALA A 161 13.09 17.90 -1.09
C ALA A 161 12.63 16.91 -2.17
N ASN A 162 12.36 17.41 -3.36
CA ASN A 162 11.92 16.58 -4.49
C ASN A 162 12.97 15.52 -4.86
N GLY A 163 12.49 14.36 -5.24
CA GLY A 163 13.34 13.29 -5.74
C GLY A 163 13.95 12.39 -4.66
N ILE A 164 13.62 12.61 -3.39
CA ILE A 164 14.09 11.77 -2.30
C ILE A 164 13.02 10.76 -1.94
N ASP A 165 13.32 9.47 -2.15
CA ASP A 165 12.47 8.39 -1.67
C ASP A 165 12.65 8.23 -0.15
N ILE A 166 11.55 7.98 0.53
CA ILE A 166 11.56 7.76 1.98
C ILE A 166 10.94 6.42 2.30
N VAL A 167 11.65 5.64 3.10
CA VAL A 167 11.14 4.44 3.75
C VAL A 167 11.50 4.57 5.22
N ARG A 168 10.50 4.69 6.08
CA ARG A 168 10.76 4.96 7.48
C ARG A 168 9.74 4.26 8.38
N GLN A 169 10.23 3.70 9.47
CA GLN A 169 9.40 3.15 10.53
C GLN A 169 9.34 4.16 11.68
N GLU A 170 8.20 4.24 12.35
CA GLU A 170 8.10 4.94 13.62
C GLU A 170 8.08 3.92 14.76
N THR A 171 8.87 4.22 15.75
CA THR A 171 8.92 3.42 16.99
C THR A 171 7.94 3.96 18.03
#